data_ba3068ede69c4cd5eb932fdb46804467
#
_entry.id   ba3068ede69c4cd5eb932fdb46804467
#
_cell.length_a   1.000
_cell.length_b   1.000
_cell.length_c   1.000
_cell.angle_alpha   90.00
_cell.angle_beta   90.00
_cell.angle_gamma   90.00
#
_symmetry.space_group_name_H-M   'P 1'
#
loop_
_entity.id
_entity.type
_entity.pdbx_description
1 polymer ?
#
loop_
_entity_poly.entity_id
_entity_poly.type
_entity_poly.pdbx_seq_one_letter_code
_entity_poly.pdbx_strand_id
1 'polypeptide(L)'
;MRIGRRHAGTVKARSAQARSLEPSRLRTELAGRILHLLKEQGADTGYHLVELDLCRQFNVSRTPVRGALNLLAEQGIVEARTNRGFALRQPVAAVPELDTRNLEDEEDKQLFVAIAKARNSGELPADCTQQEVMRMFGVKLATVGRVLRRLSELGLVERKRGNGWSFIASINSETAQGESYAFRQIIEPAALLLPGFELDREWAKGCRARHMVFRRKPWRSTLAVEFYEMNAEFHAQLTRCSGNRYMADAIERQNQVRTFLNYEWPYGVERVRDSVEEHLAILDAVEAGRNERAAELMRAHLDNSKATQDRETQGRARPAAPGHR
;
A
#
# COMPACT_ATOMS: atom_id res chain seq x y z
N MET A 1 -13.37 23.23 51.20
CA MET A 1 -12.08 23.37 50.54
C MET A 1 -12.15 22.60 49.21
N ARG A 2 -12.06 23.30 48.07
CA ARG A 2 -12.32 22.79 46.70
C ARG A 2 -11.12 22.00 46.21
N ILE A 3 -11.31 20.80 45.70
CA ILE A 3 -10.30 20.11 44.85
C ILE A 3 -10.90 19.89 43.48
N GLY A 4 -10.19 20.40 42.48
CA GLY A 4 -10.64 20.62 41.14
C GLY A 4 -10.64 19.37 40.26
N ARG A 5 -11.60 19.40 39.35
CA ARG A 5 -11.68 18.53 38.15
C ARG A 5 -10.64 19.01 37.11
N ARG A 6 -9.78 18.15 36.65
CA ARG A 6 -9.17 18.19 35.32
C ARG A 6 -8.79 16.78 34.91
N HIS A 7 -9.46 16.23 33.93
CA HIS A 7 -8.93 15.41 32.82
C HIS A 7 -10.09 14.79 32.06
N ALA A 8 -10.61 15.53 31.11
CA ALA A 8 -11.51 15.01 30.09
C ALA A 8 -11.33 15.85 28.82
N GLY A 9 -10.23 15.65 28.10
CA GLY A 9 -9.94 16.48 26.92
C GLY A 9 -9.15 15.81 25.79
N THR A 10 -8.69 14.56 25.93
CA THR A 10 -7.71 14.03 24.96
C THR A 10 -8.19 12.81 24.16
N VAL A 11 -9.42 12.35 24.31
CA VAL A 11 -9.93 11.12 23.63
C VAL A 11 -10.67 11.42 22.32
N LYS A 12 -11.12 12.66 22.09
CA LYS A 12 -11.95 12.99 20.91
C LYS A 12 -11.22 13.30 19.60
N ALA A 13 -9.91 13.51 19.60
CA ALA A 13 -9.17 13.86 18.38
C ALA A 13 -8.59 12.66 17.60
N ARG A 14 -8.53 11.46 18.22
CA ARG A 14 -7.94 10.25 17.59
C ARG A 14 -8.92 9.38 16.79
N SER A 15 -10.23 9.61 16.91
CA SER A 15 -11.23 8.82 16.18
C SER A 15 -11.53 9.32 14.76
N ALA A 16 -10.95 10.44 14.33
CA ALA A 16 -11.23 11.02 13.01
C ALA A 16 -10.46 10.34 11.86
N GLN A 17 -9.32 9.74 12.13
CA GLN A 17 -8.49 9.11 11.09
C GLN A 17 -8.96 7.70 10.67
N ALA A 18 -9.64 6.97 11.55
CA ALA A 18 -10.24 5.68 11.22
C ALA A 18 -11.54 5.82 10.37
N ARG A 19 -12.15 7.01 10.37
CA ARG A 19 -13.42 7.27 9.63
C ARG A 19 -13.22 7.64 8.14
N SER A 20 -12.00 7.85 7.65
CA SER A 20 -11.77 8.30 6.26
C SER A 20 -11.74 7.17 5.21
N LEU A 21 -11.75 5.91 5.60
CA LEU A 21 -11.75 4.76 4.70
C LEU A 21 -13.15 4.33 4.23
N GLU A 22 -14.21 4.66 4.97
CA GLU A 22 -15.58 4.24 4.65
C GLU A 22 -16.22 4.89 3.40
N PRO A 23 -16.05 6.21 3.12
CA PRO A 23 -16.77 6.84 2.01
C PRO A 23 -16.35 6.34 0.61
N SER A 24 -15.09 5.97 0.45
CA SER A 24 -14.55 5.49 -0.84
C SER A 24 -15.07 4.10 -1.19
N ARG A 25 -15.13 3.21 -0.23
CA ARG A 25 -15.53 1.80 -0.39
C ARG A 25 -16.99 1.63 -0.76
N LEU A 26 -17.90 2.23 0.02
CA LEU A 26 -19.34 2.17 -0.25
C LEU A 26 -19.68 2.76 -1.62
N ARG A 27 -18.95 3.80 -2.06
CA ARG A 27 -19.05 4.38 -3.41
C ARG A 27 -18.76 3.38 -4.50
N THR A 28 -17.66 2.65 -4.40
CA THR A 28 -17.20 1.74 -5.46
C THR A 28 -18.00 0.43 -5.47
N GLU A 29 -18.31 -0.11 -4.30
CA GLU A 29 -19.22 -1.26 -4.17
C GLU A 29 -20.61 -0.93 -4.78
N LEU A 30 -21.10 0.27 -4.49
CA LEU A 30 -22.38 0.70 -5.02
C LEU A 30 -22.33 0.99 -6.53
N ALA A 31 -21.22 1.52 -7.04
CA ALA A 31 -21.00 1.70 -8.48
C ALA A 31 -21.04 0.36 -9.22
N GLY A 32 -20.37 -0.68 -8.68
CA GLY A 32 -20.43 -2.04 -9.23
C GLY A 32 -21.83 -2.64 -9.22
N ARG A 33 -22.57 -2.46 -8.12
CA ARG A 33 -23.97 -2.92 -8.01
C ARG A 33 -24.90 -2.18 -8.98
N ILE A 34 -24.68 -0.88 -9.20
CA ILE A 34 -25.43 -0.09 -10.19
C ILE A 34 -25.15 -0.63 -11.60
N LEU A 35 -23.91 -0.90 -11.97
CA LEU A 35 -23.58 -1.47 -13.28
C LEU A 35 -24.17 -2.87 -13.47
N HIS A 36 -24.14 -3.71 -12.45
CA HIS A 36 -24.75 -5.04 -12.51
C HIS A 36 -26.26 -4.94 -12.77
N LEU A 37 -26.94 -4.07 -12.02
CA LEU A 37 -28.37 -3.80 -12.21
C LEU A 37 -28.68 -3.34 -13.65
N LEU A 38 -27.87 -2.40 -14.19
CA LEU A 38 -28.04 -1.89 -15.54
C LEU A 38 -27.83 -2.99 -16.60
N LYS A 39 -26.89 -3.91 -16.37
CA LYS A 39 -26.66 -5.10 -17.22
C LYS A 39 -27.86 -6.05 -17.20
N GLU A 40 -28.41 -6.34 -16.03
CA GLU A 40 -29.62 -7.16 -15.90
C GLU A 40 -30.83 -6.55 -16.61
N GLN A 41 -30.93 -5.22 -16.64
CA GLN A 41 -31.97 -4.47 -17.33
C GLN A 41 -31.72 -4.26 -18.82
N GLY A 42 -30.57 -4.66 -19.35
CA GLY A 42 -30.16 -4.42 -20.73
C GLY A 42 -30.12 -2.93 -21.10
N ALA A 43 -29.70 -2.07 -20.15
CA ALA A 43 -29.75 -0.63 -20.32
C ALA A 43 -28.85 -0.16 -21.46
N ASP A 44 -29.41 0.72 -22.31
CA ASP A 44 -28.74 1.28 -23.50
C ASP A 44 -28.33 2.75 -23.29
N THR A 45 -27.60 3.27 -24.26
CA THR A 45 -27.17 4.68 -24.29
C THR A 45 -28.34 5.64 -24.02
N GLY A 46 -28.11 6.59 -23.12
CA GLY A 46 -29.14 7.53 -22.73
C GLY A 46 -30.09 7.06 -21.63
N TYR A 47 -29.96 5.79 -21.16
CA TYR A 47 -30.74 5.29 -20.03
C TYR A 47 -30.58 6.21 -18.81
N HIS A 48 -31.72 6.63 -18.25
CA HIS A 48 -31.75 7.66 -17.22
C HIS A 48 -31.68 7.04 -15.82
N LEU A 49 -30.69 7.48 -15.04
CA LEU A 49 -30.44 7.02 -13.68
C LEU A 49 -30.97 8.06 -12.68
N VAL A 50 -32.00 7.66 -11.93
CA VAL A 50 -32.61 8.50 -10.91
C VAL A 50 -32.02 8.15 -9.53
N GLU A 51 -31.32 9.11 -8.90
CA GLU A 51 -30.69 8.89 -7.59
C GLU A 51 -31.65 8.31 -6.55
N LEU A 52 -32.91 8.80 -6.53
CA LEU A 52 -33.91 8.40 -5.55
C LEU A 52 -34.34 6.92 -5.69
N ASP A 53 -34.43 6.44 -6.94
CA ASP A 53 -34.82 5.06 -7.21
C ASP A 53 -33.68 4.10 -6.84
N LEU A 54 -32.43 4.48 -7.11
CA LEU A 54 -31.25 3.75 -6.67
C LEU A 54 -31.14 3.73 -5.14
N CYS A 55 -31.47 4.84 -4.46
CA CYS A 55 -31.52 4.86 -3.00
C CYS A 55 -32.52 3.85 -2.42
N ARG A 56 -33.70 3.78 -3.02
CA ARG A 56 -34.74 2.81 -2.60
C ARG A 56 -34.32 1.39 -2.88
N GLN A 57 -33.80 1.12 -4.07
CA GLN A 57 -33.41 -0.22 -4.51
C GLN A 57 -32.27 -0.82 -3.70
N PHE A 58 -31.26 0.01 -3.35
CA PHE A 58 -30.10 -0.45 -2.58
C PHE A 58 -30.22 -0.21 -1.07
N ASN A 59 -31.32 0.40 -0.62
CA ASN A 59 -31.59 0.75 0.78
C ASN A 59 -30.46 1.58 1.41
N VAL A 60 -30.04 2.64 0.71
CA VAL A 60 -28.96 3.55 1.12
C VAL A 60 -29.39 5.02 0.97
N SER A 61 -28.70 5.92 1.67
CA SER A 61 -28.95 7.36 1.56
C SER A 61 -28.43 7.93 0.22
N ARG A 62 -28.77 9.19 -0.10
CA ARG A 62 -28.39 9.85 -1.36
C ARG A 62 -26.87 10.06 -1.51
N THR A 63 -26.16 10.35 -0.41
CA THR A 63 -24.72 10.66 -0.47
C THR A 63 -23.89 9.54 -1.08
N PRO A 64 -23.98 8.27 -0.65
CA PRO A 64 -23.24 7.18 -1.26
C PRO A 64 -23.68 6.89 -2.71
N VAL A 65 -24.96 7.02 -3.05
CA VAL A 65 -25.46 6.84 -4.43
C VAL A 65 -24.87 7.90 -5.36
N ARG A 66 -24.93 9.18 -4.97
CA ARG A 66 -24.33 10.27 -5.72
C ARG A 66 -22.81 10.09 -5.86
N GLY A 67 -22.14 9.63 -4.80
CA GLY A 67 -20.72 9.29 -4.85
C GLY A 67 -20.41 8.19 -5.87
N ALA A 68 -21.21 7.13 -5.92
CA ALA A 68 -21.09 6.05 -6.88
C ALA A 68 -21.32 6.52 -8.34
N LEU A 69 -22.35 7.31 -8.56
CA LEU A 69 -22.66 7.88 -9.89
C LEU A 69 -21.58 8.85 -10.37
N ASN A 70 -20.99 9.65 -9.47
CA ASN A 70 -19.85 10.51 -9.81
C ASN A 70 -18.62 9.67 -10.20
N LEU A 71 -18.35 8.56 -9.50
CA LEU A 71 -17.26 7.66 -9.87
C LEU A 71 -17.47 7.08 -11.28
N LEU A 72 -18.69 6.65 -11.60
CA LEU A 72 -19.03 6.18 -12.96
C LEU A 72 -18.92 7.29 -14.00
N ALA A 73 -19.18 8.55 -13.62
CA ALA A 73 -19.00 9.71 -14.50
C ALA A 73 -17.53 10.05 -14.75
N GLU A 74 -16.69 9.96 -13.72
CA GLU A 74 -15.22 10.09 -13.81
C GLU A 74 -14.62 9.05 -14.77
N GLN A 75 -15.20 7.84 -14.80
CA GLN A 75 -14.82 6.76 -15.72
C GLN A 75 -15.46 6.88 -17.12
N GLY A 76 -16.26 7.92 -17.36
CA GLY A 76 -16.92 8.15 -18.66
C GLY A 76 -18.07 7.20 -18.98
N ILE A 77 -18.56 6.41 -18.03
CA ILE A 77 -19.63 5.44 -18.19
C ILE A 77 -21.00 6.11 -18.18
N VAL A 78 -21.17 7.09 -17.27
CA VAL A 78 -22.37 7.92 -17.22
C VAL A 78 -22.02 9.39 -17.37
N GLU A 79 -22.99 10.23 -17.66
CA GLU A 79 -22.87 11.68 -17.67
C GLU A 79 -23.86 12.32 -16.71
N ALA A 80 -23.42 13.35 -15.99
CA ALA A 80 -24.30 14.14 -15.15
C ALA A 80 -25.10 15.12 -16.05
N ARG A 81 -26.44 15.15 -15.89
CA ARG A 81 -27.34 16.09 -16.59
C ARG A 81 -27.89 17.11 -15.60
N THR A 82 -27.71 18.38 -15.90
CA THR A 82 -28.19 19.49 -15.05
C THR A 82 -29.68 19.35 -14.76
N ASN A 83 -30.04 19.23 -13.47
CA ASN A 83 -31.39 19.02 -12.96
C ASN A 83 -32.12 17.74 -13.43
N ARG A 84 -31.40 16.79 -14.06
CA ARG A 84 -31.99 15.54 -14.59
C ARG A 84 -31.27 14.27 -14.15
N GLY A 85 -30.39 14.32 -13.14
CA GLY A 85 -29.65 13.15 -12.66
C GLY A 85 -28.51 12.71 -13.58
N PHE A 86 -28.38 11.42 -13.83
CA PHE A 86 -27.32 10.85 -14.64
C PHE A 86 -27.90 10.04 -15.81
N ALA A 87 -27.14 9.89 -16.89
CA ALA A 87 -27.52 9.06 -18.03
C ALA A 87 -26.33 8.24 -18.53
N LEU A 88 -26.59 7.03 -19.03
CA LEU A 88 -25.57 6.18 -19.67
C LEU A 88 -25.02 6.85 -20.94
N ARG A 89 -23.69 6.87 -21.10
CA ARG A 89 -23.01 7.40 -22.30
C ARG A 89 -22.86 6.36 -23.39
N GLN A 90 -22.90 5.09 -23.05
CA GLN A 90 -22.74 3.96 -23.97
C GLN A 90 -23.59 2.78 -23.47
N PRO A 91 -23.93 1.79 -24.36
CA PRO A 91 -24.65 0.60 -23.93
C PRO A 91 -23.92 -0.08 -22.79
N VAL A 92 -24.63 -0.48 -21.74
CA VAL A 92 -24.00 -1.12 -20.56
C VAL A 92 -23.29 -2.43 -20.92
N ALA A 93 -23.71 -3.10 -21.99
CA ALA A 93 -23.04 -4.30 -22.51
C ALA A 93 -21.61 -4.03 -23.02
N ALA A 94 -21.31 -2.78 -23.44
CA ALA A 94 -19.98 -2.35 -23.87
C ALA A 94 -19.11 -1.88 -22.69
N VAL A 95 -19.69 -1.74 -21.49
CA VAL A 95 -18.95 -1.36 -20.29
C VAL A 95 -18.25 -2.60 -19.74
N PRO A 96 -16.90 -2.60 -19.61
CA PRO A 96 -16.19 -3.67 -18.93
C PRO A 96 -16.78 -3.89 -17.54
N GLU A 97 -16.74 -5.12 -17.05
CA GLU A 97 -17.03 -5.32 -15.63
C GLU A 97 -16.07 -4.46 -14.83
N LEU A 98 -16.62 -3.68 -13.90
CA LEU A 98 -15.78 -3.06 -12.86
C LEU A 98 -15.04 -4.22 -12.20
N ASP A 99 -13.73 -4.25 -12.41
CA ASP A 99 -12.90 -5.31 -11.84
C ASP A 99 -12.93 -5.18 -10.32
N THR A 100 -13.93 -5.83 -9.71
CA THR A 100 -14.11 -5.87 -8.26
C THR A 100 -12.95 -6.58 -7.59
N ARG A 101 -12.14 -7.36 -8.34
CA ARG A 101 -10.90 -7.97 -7.85
C ARG A 101 -9.87 -6.91 -7.51
N ASN A 102 -9.73 -5.85 -8.32
CA ASN A 102 -8.89 -4.70 -8.00
C ASN A 102 -9.33 -3.97 -6.73
N LEU A 103 -10.62 -4.00 -6.39
CA LEU A 103 -11.17 -3.38 -5.18
C LEU A 103 -10.93 -4.22 -3.93
N GLU A 104 -11.08 -5.53 -4.04
CA GLU A 104 -10.72 -6.45 -2.94
C GLU A 104 -9.22 -6.39 -2.67
N ASP A 105 -8.41 -6.35 -3.73
CA ASP A 105 -6.95 -6.19 -3.61
C ASP A 105 -6.57 -4.85 -2.97
N GLU A 106 -7.25 -3.77 -3.29
CA GLU A 106 -6.99 -2.46 -2.70
C GLU A 106 -7.43 -2.40 -1.22
N GLU A 107 -8.58 -2.98 -0.87
CA GLU A 107 -9.02 -3.10 0.53
C GLU A 107 -8.04 -3.96 1.35
N ASP A 108 -7.57 -5.06 0.79
CA ASP A 108 -6.59 -5.94 1.42
C ASP A 108 -5.25 -5.22 1.63
N LYS A 109 -4.79 -4.44 0.64
CA LYS A 109 -3.60 -3.59 0.76
C LYS A 109 -3.76 -2.54 1.86
N GLN A 110 -4.88 -1.82 1.87
CA GLN A 110 -5.15 -0.79 2.87
C GLN A 110 -5.20 -1.38 4.29
N LEU A 111 -5.85 -2.54 4.46
CA LEU A 111 -5.87 -3.23 5.74
C LEU A 111 -4.48 -3.74 6.16
N PHE A 112 -3.72 -4.31 5.24
CA PHE A 112 -2.34 -4.75 5.48
C PHE A 112 -1.49 -3.61 6.05
N VAL A 113 -1.57 -2.44 5.42
CA VAL A 113 -0.92 -1.21 5.82
C VAL A 113 -1.39 -0.72 7.18
N ALA A 114 -2.70 -0.70 7.41
CA ALA A 114 -3.28 -0.25 8.67
C ALA A 114 -2.85 -1.15 9.83
N ILE A 115 -2.80 -2.47 9.61
CA ILE A 115 -2.29 -3.44 10.57
C ILE A 115 -0.80 -3.18 10.86
N ALA A 116 0.02 -2.96 9.82
CA ALA A 116 1.43 -2.67 10.00
C ALA A 116 1.65 -1.42 10.88
N LYS A 117 0.94 -0.32 10.59
CA LYS A 117 0.98 0.90 11.39
C LYS A 117 0.57 0.69 12.84
N ALA A 118 -0.57 0.02 13.05
CA ALA A 118 -1.09 -0.22 14.39
C ALA A 118 -0.19 -1.16 15.22
N ARG A 119 0.53 -2.09 14.57
CA ARG A 119 1.55 -2.91 15.22
C ARG A 119 2.77 -2.10 15.61
N ASN A 120 3.26 -1.26 14.72
CA ASN A 120 4.45 -0.44 14.97
C ASN A 120 4.18 0.65 16.03
N SER A 121 2.97 1.20 16.09
CA SER A 121 2.56 2.14 17.14
C SER A 121 2.19 1.48 18.48
N GLY A 122 2.08 0.14 18.52
CA GLY A 122 1.64 -0.60 19.70
C GLY A 122 0.13 -0.55 19.97
N GLU A 123 -0.66 0.03 19.06
CA GLU A 123 -2.13 0.09 19.16
C GLU A 123 -2.77 -1.29 18.98
N LEU A 124 -2.24 -2.11 18.07
CA LEU A 124 -2.67 -3.50 17.89
C LEU A 124 -1.77 -4.43 18.72
N PRO A 125 -2.29 -5.20 19.67
CA PRO A 125 -1.49 -6.11 20.48
C PRO A 125 -0.87 -7.25 19.66
N ALA A 126 0.17 -7.89 20.20
CA ALA A 126 0.83 -9.02 19.52
C ALA A 126 -0.14 -10.17 19.28
N ASP A 127 -1.01 -10.44 20.23
CA ASP A 127 -2.05 -11.44 20.14
C ASP A 127 -3.39 -10.78 19.83
N CYS A 128 -4.07 -11.25 18.79
CA CYS A 128 -5.37 -10.71 18.40
C CYS A 128 -6.27 -11.77 17.75
N THR A 129 -7.57 -11.52 17.74
CA THR A 129 -8.55 -12.30 17.00
C THR A 129 -8.97 -11.59 15.72
N GLN A 130 -9.53 -12.33 14.76
CA GLN A 130 -10.10 -11.73 13.56
C GLN A 130 -11.21 -10.72 13.87
N GLN A 131 -12.01 -10.98 14.92
CA GLN A 131 -13.09 -10.08 15.33
C GLN A 131 -12.58 -8.77 15.93
N GLU A 132 -11.46 -8.80 16.67
CA GLU A 132 -10.82 -7.58 17.17
C GLU A 132 -10.28 -6.74 16.06
N VAL A 133 -9.57 -7.35 15.09
CA VAL A 133 -9.07 -6.67 13.88
C VAL A 133 -10.23 -6.09 13.08
N MET A 134 -11.29 -6.86 12.84
CA MET A 134 -12.50 -6.40 12.14
C MET A 134 -13.10 -5.15 12.81
N ARG A 135 -13.26 -5.19 14.15
CA ARG A 135 -13.83 -4.04 14.91
C ARG A 135 -12.90 -2.83 14.92
N MET A 136 -11.58 -3.05 15.04
CA MET A 136 -10.60 -1.96 15.10
C MET A 136 -10.54 -1.17 13.79
N PHE A 137 -10.58 -1.87 12.64
CA PHE A 137 -10.42 -1.25 11.33
C PHE A 137 -11.73 -1.05 10.56
N GLY A 138 -12.88 -1.50 11.08
CA GLY A 138 -14.18 -1.31 10.43
C GLY A 138 -14.34 -2.06 9.10
N VAL A 139 -13.62 -3.17 8.90
CA VAL A 139 -13.60 -3.96 7.65
C VAL A 139 -14.39 -5.26 7.76
N LYS A 140 -14.69 -5.93 6.64
CA LYS A 140 -15.38 -7.21 6.64
C LYS A 140 -14.49 -8.33 7.21
N LEU A 141 -15.10 -9.32 7.85
CA LEU A 141 -14.39 -10.49 8.38
C LEU A 141 -13.64 -11.26 7.28
N ALA A 142 -14.20 -11.30 6.07
CA ALA A 142 -13.56 -11.95 4.92
C ALA A 142 -12.24 -11.26 4.53
N THR A 143 -12.21 -9.92 4.49
CA THR A 143 -11.00 -9.11 4.26
C THR A 143 -9.94 -9.36 5.32
N VAL A 144 -10.35 -9.36 6.61
CA VAL A 144 -9.43 -9.72 7.72
C VAL A 144 -8.85 -11.12 7.52
N GLY A 145 -9.70 -12.09 7.14
CA GLY A 145 -9.25 -13.47 6.89
C GLY A 145 -8.23 -13.58 5.76
N ARG A 146 -8.42 -12.85 4.65
CA ARG A 146 -7.45 -12.82 3.53
C ARG A 146 -6.13 -12.19 3.96
N VAL A 147 -6.19 -11.03 4.60
CA VAL A 147 -4.97 -10.29 5.01
C VAL A 147 -4.18 -11.05 6.07
N LEU A 148 -4.83 -11.63 7.09
CA LEU A 148 -4.13 -12.45 8.10
C LEU A 148 -3.53 -13.72 7.50
N ARG A 149 -4.18 -14.34 6.53
CA ARG A 149 -3.61 -15.48 5.79
C ARG A 149 -2.36 -15.04 5.03
N ARG A 150 -2.41 -13.93 4.29
CA ARG A 150 -1.26 -13.35 3.58
C ARG A 150 -0.12 -13.03 4.55
N LEU A 151 -0.41 -12.43 5.70
CA LEU A 151 0.59 -12.17 6.75
C LEU A 151 1.21 -13.49 7.28
N SER A 152 0.42 -14.55 7.38
CA SER A 152 0.91 -15.87 7.78
C SER A 152 1.80 -16.53 6.74
N GLU A 153 1.43 -16.44 5.45
CA GLU A 153 2.25 -16.91 4.33
C GLU A 153 3.60 -16.18 4.25
N LEU A 154 3.62 -14.90 4.64
CA LEU A 154 4.84 -14.11 4.79
C LEU A 154 5.66 -14.47 6.04
N GLY A 155 5.08 -15.24 6.97
CA GLY A 155 5.71 -15.56 8.25
C GLY A 155 5.67 -14.41 9.27
N LEU A 156 4.77 -13.43 9.09
CA LEU A 156 4.62 -12.27 9.98
C LEU A 156 3.67 -12.54 11.15
N VAL A 157 2.75 -13.49 10.98
CA VAL A 157 1.84 -13.96 12.02
C VAL A 157 1.74 -15.47 12.00
N GLU A 158 1.46 -16.06 13.15
CA GLU A 158 1.13 -17.48 13.30
C GLU A 158 -0.26 -17.67 13.89
N ARG A 159 -0.89 -18.79 13.55
CA ARG A 159 -2.19 -19.14 14.08
C ARG A 159 -2.03 -19.80 15.45
N LYS A 160 -2.71 -19.27 16.46
CA LYS A 160 -2.77 -19.89 17.79
C LYS A 160 -3.75 -21.05 17.83
N ARG A 161 -3.59 -21.93 18.82
CA ARG A 161 -4.60 -22.93 19.14
C ARG A 161 -5.91 -22.22 19.50
N GLY A 162 -6.97 -22.47 18.74
CA GLY A 162 -8.25 -21.74 18.83
C GLY A 162 -8.40 -20.68 17.74
N ASN A 163 -9.02 -19.53 18.07
CA ASN A 163 -9.40 -18.48 17.09
C ASN A 163 -8.45 -17.28 17.05
N GLY A 164 -7.23 -17.41 17.60
CA GLY A 164 -6.27 -16.30 17.71
C GLY A 164 -5.18 -16.31 16.65
N TRP A 165 -4.52 -15.16 16.52
CA TRP A 165 -3.33 -14.92 15.74
C TRP A 165 -2.29 -14.25 16.62
N SER A 166 -1.01 -14.57 16.41
CA SER A 166 0.11 -13.98 17.11
C SER A 166 1.11 -13.40 16.13
N PHE A 167 1.47 -12.13 16.29
CA PHE A 167 2.52 -11.51 15.50
C PHE A 167 3.89 -11.98 15.98
N ILE A 168 4.74 -12.38 15.03
CA ILE A 168 6.08 -12.94 15.31
C ILE A 168 7.05 -11.79 15.58
N ALA A 169 7.49 -11.61 16.82
CA ALA A 169 8.34 -10.51 17.27
C ALA A 169 9.74 -10.52 16.63
N SER A 170 10.28 -11.73 16.37
CA SER A 170 11.67 -11.88 15.88
C SER A 170 11.92 -11.32 14.48
N ILE A 171 10.87 -11.11 13.67
CA ILE A 171 11.01 -10.60 12.30
C ILE A 171 11.42 -9.12 12.27
N ASN A 172 11.09 -8.35 13.31
CA ASN A 172 11.51 -6.95 13.44
C ASN A 172 12.84 -6.80 14.21
N SER A 173 13.58 -7.89 14.41
CA SER A 173 14.89 -7.84 15.05
C SER A 173 15.96 -7.25 14.10
N GLU A 174 16.97 -6.62 14.68
CA GLU A 174 18.15 -6.13 13.95
C GLU A 174 18.81 -7.26 13.13
N THR A 175 18.86 -8.46 13.68
CA THR A 175 19.37 -9.66 13.00
C THR A 175 18.56 -9.99 11.75
N ALA A 176 17.23 -10.07 11.84
CA ALA A 176 16.36 -10.39 10.69
C ALA A 176 16.43 -9.32 9.59
N GLN A 177 16.57 -8.06 9.98
CA GLN A 177 16.77 -6.95 9.03
C GLN A 177 18.13 -7.08 8.34
N GLY A 178 19.21 -7.40 9.06
CA GLY A 178 20.53 -7.66 8.50
C GLY A 178 20.53 -8.85 7.52
N GLU A 179 19.85 -9.93 7.85
CA GLU A 179 19.66 -11.11 6.99
C GLU A 179 18.91 -10.76 5.70
N SER A 180 17.87 -9.91 5.79
CA SER A 180 17.13 -9.42 4.63
C SER A 180 18.03 -8.64 3.66
N TYR A 181 18.89 -7.76 4.17
CA TYR A 181 19.85 -7.06 3.31
C TYR A 181 20.90 -7.98 2.72
N ALA A 182 21.47 -8.90 3.49
CA ALA A 182 22.42 -9.90 2.99
C ALA A 182 21.83 -10.74 1.85
N PHE A 183 20.59 -11.17 1.98
CA PHE A 183 19.85 -11.87 0.94
C PHE A 183 19.70 -11.02 -0.34
N ARG A 184 19.29 -9.77 -0.21
CA ARG A 184 19.10 -8.85 -1.34
C ARG A 184 20.40 -8.55 -2.06
N GLN A 185 21.51 -8.36 -1.34
CA GLN A 185 22.85 -8.15 -1.89
C GLN A 185 23.36 -9.31 -2.75
N ILE A 186 22.85 -10.53 -2.50
CA ILE A 186 23.14 -11.70 -3.33
C ILE A 186 22.24 -11.73 -4.57
N ILE A 187 20.94 -11.52 -4.40
CA ILE A 187 19.94 -11.79 -5.45
C ILE A 187 19.82 -10.64 -6.45
N GLU A 188 19.72 -9.40 -5.98
CA GLU A 188 19.38 -8.28 -6.87
C GLU A 188 20.51 -7.93 -7.85
N PRO A 189 21.80 -7.84 -7.43
CA PRO A 189 22.88 -7.64 -8.38
C PRO A 189 23.05 -8.83 -9.34
N ALA A 190 22.83 -10.06 -8.86
CA ALA A 190 22.93 -11.25 -9.70
C ALA A 190 21.83 -11.29 -10.76
N ALA A 191 20.62 -10.84 -10.44
CA ALA A 191 19.51 -10.76 -11.38
C ALA A 191 19.83 -9.88 -12.61
N LEU A 192 20.56 -8.76 -12.41
CA LEU A 192 20.99 -7.85 -13.47
C LEU A 192 22.04 -8.47 -14.41
N LEU A 193 22.76 -9.50 -13.94
CA LEU A 193 23.84 -10.18 -14.69
C LEU A 193 23.36 -11.44 -15.41
N LEU A 194 22.12 -11.85 -15.24
CA LEU A 194 21.63 -13.05 -15.92
C LEU A 194 21.58 -12.84 -17.44
N PRO A 195 21.94 -13.86 -18.24
CA PRO A 195 21.93 -13.76 -19.71
C PRO A 195 20.55 -13.42 -20.29
N GLY A 196 19.48 -13.76 -19.58
CA GLY A 196 18.10 -13.46 -19.96
C GLY A 196 17.58 -12.11 -19.48
N PHE A 197 18.45 -11.24 -18.95
CA PHE A 197 18.00 -9.92 -18.49
C PHE A 197 17.58 -9.05 -19.69
N GLU A 198 16.30 -8.65 -19.69
CA GLU A 198 15.72 -7.79 -20.71
C GLU A 198 14.94 -6.66 -20.04
N LEU A 199 15.40 -5.41 -20.23
CA LEU A 199 14.78 -4.24 -19.62
C LEU A 199 13.41 -3.94 -20.28
N ASP A 200 12.39 -3.89 -19.47
CA ASP A 200 11.11 -3.29 -19.85
C ASP A 200 11.26 -1.76 -19.98
N ARG A 201 11.38 -1.29 -21.21
CA ARG A 201 11.65 0.13 -21.53
C ARG A 201 10.49 1.05 -21.17
N GLU A 202 9.24 0.60 -21.30
CA GLU A 202 8.07 1.41 -20.94
C GLU A 202 7.97 1.56 -19.43
N TRP A 203 8.19 0.47 -18.70
CA TRP A 203 8.29 0.56 -17.24
C TRP A 203 9.45 1.47 -16.80
N ALA A 204 10.63 1.33 -17.38
CA ALA A 204 11.81 2.14 -17.03
C ALA A 204 11.54 3.63 -17.22
N LYS A 205 10.91 4.02 -18.32
CA LYS A 205 10.46 5.40 -18.58
C LYS A 205 9.50 5.92 -17.51
N GLY A 206 8.48 5.13 -17.15
CA GLY A 206 7.52 5.47 -16.08
C GLY A 206 8.18 5.55 -14.71
N CYS A 207 9.07 4.60 -14.41
CA CYS A 207 9.86 4.56 -13.19
C CYS A 207 10.74 5.81 -13.05
N ARG A 208 11.48 6.16 -14.09
CA ARG A 208 12.31 7.39 -14.15
C ARG A 208 11.46 8.63 -13.89
N ALA A 209 10.31 8.76 -14.55
CA ALA A 209 9.43 9.92 -14.38
C ALA A 209 8.99 10.07 -12.91
N ARG A 210 8.61 8.99 -12.24
CA ARG A 210 8.22 8.98 -10.81
C ARG A 210 9.39 9.39 -9.91
N HIS A 211 10.60 8.85 -10.13
CA HIS A 211 11.81 9.22 -9.38
C HIS A 211 12.13 10.71 -9.53
N MET A 212 12.03 11.26 -10.74
CA MET A 212 12.23 12.69 -11.00
C MET A 212 11.21 13.60 -10.30
N VAL A 213 9.97 13.13 -10.11
CA VAL A 213 8.97 13.84 -9.29
C VAL A 213 9.41 13.86 -7.83
N PHE A 214 9.82 12.72 -7.25
CA PHE A 214 10.32 12.64 -5.87
C PHE A 214 11.57 13.48 -5.64
N ARG A 215 12.48 13.51 -6.60
CA ARG A 215 13.69 14.35 -6.55
C ARG A 215 13.40 15.82 -6.31
N ARG A 216 12.28 16.34 -6.88
CA ARG A 216 11.88 17.76 -6.83
C ARG A 216 10.87 18.06 -5.72
N LYS A 217 10.17 17.07 -5.22
CA LYS A 217 9.06 17.21 -4.27
C LYS A 217 9.61 17.49 -2.87
N PRO A 218 9.13 18.54 -2.18
CA PRO A 218 9.46 18.73 -0.77
C PRO A 218 9.01 17.52 0.05
N TRP A 219 9.91 16.96 0.83
CA TRP A 219 9.59 15.80 1.66
C TRP A 219 8.58 16.14 2.74
N ARG A 220 7.59 15.26 2.90
CA ARG A 220 6.63 15.24 4.02
C ARG A 220 6.43 13.79 4.46
N SER A 221 6.20 13.55 5.74
CA SER A 221 5.98 12.20 6.28
C SER A 221 4.80 11.46 5.61
N THR A 222 3.82 12.20 5.10
CA THR A 222 2.69 11.64 4.32
C THR A 222 3.12 10.98 3.00
N LEU A 223 4.33 11.27 2.52
CA LEU A 223 4.90 10.69 1.29
C LEU A 223 5.68 9.39 1.54
N ALA A 224 5.87 9.00 2.80
CA ALA A 224 6.67 7.84 3.17
C ALA A 224 6.15 6.56 2.49
N VAL A 225 4.83 6.37 2.48
CA VAL A 225 4.18 5.22 1.86
C VAL A 225 4.43 5.19 0.35
N GLU A 226 4.13 6.30 -0.33
CA GLU A 226 4.30 6.45 -1.78
C GLU A 226 5.77 6.21 -2.19
N PHE A 227 6.71 6.75 -1.42
CA PHE A 227 8.13 6.53 -1.65
C PHE A 227 8.52 5.06 -1.44
N TYR A 228 8.01 4.44 -0.37
CA TYR A 228 8.31 3.05 -0.07
C TYR A 228 7.78 2.10 -1.15
N GLU A 229 6.56 2.32 -1.64
CA GLU A 229 5.97 1.55 -2.73
C GLU A 229 6.77 1.72 -4.03
N MET A 230 7.17 2.95 -4.36
CA MET A 230 8.03 3.22 -5.52
C MET A 230 9.38 2.49 -5.41
N ASN A 231 10.00 2.52 -4.22
CA ASN A 231 11.25 1.82 -3.95
C ASN A 231 11.09 0.30 -4.07
N ALA A 232 10.04 -0.27 -3.49
CA ALA A 232 9.76 -1.70 -3.55
C ALA A 232 9.51 -2.17 -4.99
N GLU A 233 8.73 -1.40 -5.77
CA GLU A 233 8.45 -1.69 -7.17
C GLU A 233 9.73 -1.64 -8.04
N PHE A 234 10.63 -0.67 -7.79
CA PHE A 234 11.91 -0.57 -8.49
C PHE A 234 12.72 -1.87 -8.38
N HIS A 235 12.92 -2.37 -7.17
CA HIS A 235 13.68 -3.59 -6.93
C HIS A 235 12.99 -4.85 -7.50
N ALA A 236 11.67 -4.97 -7.31
CA ALA A 236 10.91 -6.09 -7.83
C ALA A 236 10.95 -6.16 -9.35
N GLN A 237 10.75 -5.03 -10.02
CA GLN A 237 10.67 -5.00 -11.47
C GLN A 237 12.01 -5.23 -12.14
N LEU A 238 13.12 -4.65 -11.63
CA LEU A 238 14.45 -4.98 -12.13
C LEU A 238 14.76 -6.46 -11.98
N THR A 239 14.34 -7.07 -10.87
CA THR A 239 14.52 -8.53 -10.69
C THR A 239 13.64 -9.34 -11.65
N ARG A 240 12.42 -8.90 -11.96
CA ARG A 240 11.56 -9.52 -12.99
C ARG A 240 12.18 -9.46 -14.38
N CYS A 241 12.88 -8.35 -14.73
CA CYS A 241 13.60 -8.21 -15.98
C CYS A 241 14.69 -9.27 -16.19
N SER A 242 15.13 -9.96 -15.13
CA SER A 242 16.07 -11.10 -15.23
C SER A 242 15.50 -12.32 -15.94
N GLY A 243 14.16 -12.41 -16.10
CA GLY A 243 13.46 -13.61 -16.60
C GLY A 243 13.42 -14.78 -15.59
N ASN A 244 14.05 -14.63 -14.41
CA ASN A 244 14.07 -15.66 -13.38
C ASN A 244 12.93 -15.44 -12.38
N ARG A 245 11.83 -16.21 -12.55
CA ARG A 245 10.64 -16.10 -11.70
C ARG A 245 10.94 -16.34 -10.21
N TYR A 246 11.87 -17.23 -9.87
CA TYR A 246 12.20 -17.54 -8.48
C TYR A 246 12.89 -16.36 -7.77
N MET A 247 13.79 -15.66 -8.46
CA MET A 247 14.38 -14.43 -7.94
C MET A 247 13.32 -13.34 -7.79
N ALA A 248 12.46 -13.17 -8.78
CA ALA A 248 11.38 -12.20 -8.75
C ALA A 248 10.42 -12.43 -7.57
N ASP A 249 9.94 -13.66 -7.38
CA ASP A 249 9.05 -14.05 -6.28
C ASP A 249 9.71 -13.83 -4.91
N ALA A 250 11.00 -14.16 -4.81
CA ALA A 250 11.76 -14.00 -3.57
C ALA A 250 11.91 -12.52 -3.18
N ILE A 251 12.22 -11.64 -4.14
CA ILE A 251 12.33 -10.19 -3.88
C ILE A 251 10.95 -9.56 -3.63
N GLU A 252 9.91 -9.98 -4.34
CA GLU A 252 8.54 -9.54 -4.07
C GLU A 252 8.13 -9.86 -2.62
N ARG A 253 8.39 -11.09 -2.17
CA ARG A 253 8.14 -11.51 -0.78
C ARG A 253 8.93 -10.66 0.22
N GLN A 254 10.23 -10.42 -0.04
CA GLN A 254 11.07 -9.56 0.81
C GLN A 254 10.52 -8.14 0.89
N ASN A 255 10.07 -7.58 -0.22
CA ASN A 255 9.48 -6.25 -0.27
C ASN A 255 8.20 -6.18 0.59
N GLN A 256 7.34 -7.20 0.54
CA GLN A 256 6.12 -7.25 1.36
C GLN A 256 6.44 -7.30 2.87
N VAL A 257 7.40 -8.13 3.28
CA VAL A 257 7.86 -8.19 4.67
C VAL A 257 8.42 -6.84 5.12
N ARG A 258 9.29 -6.23 4.31
CA ARG A 258 9.90 -4.93 4.62
C ARG A 258 8.88 -3.80 4.64
N THR A 259 7.87 -3.82 3.75
CA THR A 259 6.75 -2.87 3.78
C THR A 259 6.03 -2.92 5.11
N PHE A 260 5.75 -4.13 5.61
CA PHE A 260 5.10 -4.31 6.90
C PHE A 260 5.93 -3.75 8.07
N LEU A 261 7.25 -3.94 8.04
CA LEU A 261 8.13 -3.54 9.12
C LEU A 261 8.50 -2.04 9.11
N ASN A 262 8.59 -1.42 7.94
CA ASN A 262 9.16 -0.08 7.75
C ASN A 262 8.15 0.94 7.20
N TYR A 263 6.88 0.82 7.57
CA TYR A 263 5.81 1.67 7.05
C TYR A 263 5.97 3.16 7.40
N GLU A 264 6.70 3.48 8.45
CA GLU A 264 7.12 4.83 8.80
C GLU A 264 8.57 5.00 8.35
N TRP A 265 8.81 5.82 7.32
CA TRP A 265 10.16 6.10 6.84
C TRP A 265 10.96 6.89 7.91
N PRO A 266 11.78 6.23 8.73
CA PRO A 266 12.49 6.89 9.82
C PRO A 266 13.82 7.52 9.38
N TYR A 267 14.23 7.30 8.12
CA TYR A 267 15.62 7.55 7.65
C TYR A 267 15.87 8.97 7.14
N GLY A 268 14.91 9.88 7.31
CA GLY A 268 15.06 11.28 6.93
C GLY A 268 14.97 11.56 5.43
N VAL A 269 14.93 12.85 5.08
CA VAL A 269 14.80 13.33 3.70
C VAL A 269 16.06 13.13 2.87
N GLU A 270 17.22 13.17 3.49
CA GLU A 270 18.50 13.00 2.80
C GLU A 270 18.59 11.59 2.22
N ARG A 271 18.24 10.55 3.00
CA ARG A 271 18.24 9.17 2.50
C ARG A 271 17.24 8.96 1.36
N VAL A 272 16.10 9.67 1.36
CA VAL A 272 15.15 9.65 0.22
C VAL A 272 15.82 10.16 -1.04
N ARG A 273 16.51 11.31 -0.95
CA ARG A 273 17.22 11.90 -2.10
C ARG A 273 18.32 10.99 -2.61
N ASP A 274 19.18 10.50 -1.71
CA ASP A 274 20.25 9.57 -2.06
C ASP A 274 19.72 8.33 -2.76
N SER A 275 18.65 7.72 -2.21
CA SER A 275 18.01 6.56 -2.81
C SER A 275 17.47 6.83 -4.21
N VAL A 276 16.87 8.01 -4.43
CA VAL A 276 16.37 8.42 -5.75
C VAL A 276 17.53 8.57 -6.74
N GLU A 277 18.65 9.21 -6.37
CA GLU A 277 19.83 9.39 -7.23
C GLU A 277 20.50 8.04 -7.53
N GLU A 278 20.62 7.17 -6.53
CA GLU A 278 21.15 5.82 -6.68
C GLU A 278 20.31 4.98 -7.66
N HIS A 279 18.98 5.03 -7.54
CA HIS A 279 18.08 4.34 -8.47
C HIS A 279 18.17 4.88 -9.90
N LEU A 280 18.24 6.21 -10.06
CA LEU A 280 18.41 6.82 -11.39
C LEU A 280 19.73 6.42 -12.02
N ALA A 281 20.83 6.33 -11.25
CA ALA A 281 22.13 5.87 -11.75
C ALA A 281 22.11 4.39 -12.18
N ILE A 282 21.36 3.54 -11.44
CA ILE A 282 21.15 2.14 -11.83
C ILE A 282 20.36 2.07 -13.14
N LEU A 283 19.27 2.84 -13.28
CA LEU A 283 18.49 2.90 -14.52
C LEU A 283 19.34 3.37 -15.70
N ASP A 284 20.18 4.40 -15.54
CA ASP A 284 21.08 4.89 -16.59
C ASP A 284 22.03 3.80 -17.07
N ALA A 285 22.53 2.98 -16.14
CA ALA A 285 23.42 1.87 -16.48
C ALA A 285 22.70 0.75 -17.25
N VAL A 286 21.49 0.37 -16.79
CA VAL A 286 20.67 -0.70 -17.42
C VAL A 286 20.19 -0.26 -18.81
N GLU A 287 19.69 0.97 -18.96
CA GLU A 287 19.25 1.53 -20.24
C GLU A 287 20.37 1.60 -21.27
N ALA A 288 21.62 1.79 -20.81
CA ALA A 288 22.82 1.77 -21.63
C ALA A 288 23.38 0.36 -21.90
N GLY A 289 22.71 -0.71 -21.41
CA GLY A 289 23.17 -2.10 -21.56
C GLY A 289 24.43 -2.43 -20.74
N ARG A 290 24.77 -1.62 -19.73
CA ARG A 290 25.96 -1.78 -18.87
C ARG A 290 25.58 -2.53 -17.58
N ASN A 291 25.18 -3.79 -17.74
CA ASN A 291 24.60 -4.58 -16.65
C ASN A 291 25.58 -4.85 -15.49
N GLU A 292 26.89 -5.02 -15.77
CA GLU A 292 27.93 -5.13 -14.74
C GLU A 292 27.98 -3.87 -13.87
N ARG A 293 27.93 -2.70 -14.52
CA ARG A 293 27.91 -1.42 -13.80
C ARG A 293 26.63 -1.24 -13.00
N ALA A 294 25.50 -1.64 -13.54
CA ALA A 294 24.23 -1.62 -12.81
C ALA A 294 24.27 -2.51 -11.57
N ALA A 295 24.87 -3.70 -11.68
CA ALA A 295 25.05 -4.62 -10.55
C ALA A 295 25.98 -4.07 -9.46
N GLU A 296 27.07 -3.38 -9.83
CA GLU A 296 27.93 -2.67 -8.88
C GLU A 296 27.18 -1.56 -8.15
N LEU A 297 26.42 -0.74 -8.90
CA LEU A 297 25.61 0.34 -8.33
C LEU A 297 24.50 -0.20 -7.42
N MET A 298 23.89 -1.32 -7.77
CA MET A 298 22.89 -2.00 -6.94
C MET A 298 23.49 -2.48 -5.60
N ARG A 299 24.71 -3.07 -5.62
CA ARG A 299 25.40 -3.45 -4.38
C ARG A 299 25.66 -2.23 -3.51
N ALA A 300 26.22 -1.16 -4.08
CA ALA A 300 26.48 0.07 -3.34
C ALA A 300 25.21 0.70 -2.75
N HIS A 301 24.11 0.71 -3.50
CA HIS A 301 22.79 1.16 -3.03
C HIS A 301 22.31 0.35 -1.82
N LEU A 302 22.42 -0.98 -1.87
CA LEU A 302 22.00 -1.86 -0.78
C LEU A 302 22.91 -1.72 0.45
N ASP A 303 24.21 -1.53 0.26
CA ASP A 303 25.18 -1.24 1.33
C ASP A 303 24.85 0.07 2.04
N ASN A 304 24.60 1.15 1.29
CA ASN A 304 24.21 2.45 1.82
C ASN A 304 22.88 2.37 2.59
N SER A 305 21.93 1.61 2.06
CA SER A 305 20.62 1.40 2.69
C SER A 305 20.76 0.66 4.03
N LYS A 306 21.58 -0.40 4.05
CA LYS A 306 21.88 -1.16 5.27
C LYS A 306 22.58 -0.28 6.31
N ALA A 307 23.64 0.44 5.92
CA ALA A 307 24.41 1.32 6.83
C ALA A 307 23.53 2.42 7.46
N THR A 308 22.53 2.94 6.72
CA THR A 308 21.57 3.91 7.25
C THR A 308 20.64 3.28 8.27
N GLN A 309 20.15 2.07 8.00
CA GLN A 309 19.30 1.34 8.92
C GLN A 309 20.03 0.98 10.22
N ASP A 310 21.27 0.47 10.12
CA ASP A 310 22.09 0.12 11.28
C ASP A 310 22.30 1.34 12.21
N ARG A 311 22.55 2.53 11.65
CA ARG A 311 22.67 3.78 12.40
C ARG A 311 21.40 4.19 13.14
N GLU A 312 20.25 4.08 12.50
CA GLU A 312 18.95 4.39 13.11
C GLU A 312 18.61 3.43 14.26
N THR A 313 18.89 2.14 14.10
CA THR A 313 18.66 1.14 15.13
C THR A 313 19.54 1.39 16.35
N GLN A 314 20.81 1.71 16.15
CA GLN A 314 21.74 2.06 17.23
C GLN A 314 21.36 3.39 17.92
N GLY A 315 20.86 4.37 17.16
CA GLY A 315 20.37 5.64 17.72
C GLY A 315 19.16 5.47 18.65
N ARG A 316 18.26 4.53 18.32
CA ARG A 316 17.09 4.21 19.15
C ARG A 316 17.43 3.38 20.40
N ALA A 317 18.50 2.59 20.37
CA ALA A 317 18.95 1.76 21.49
C ALA A 317 19.69 2.56 22.59
N ARG A 318 20.14 3.81 22.34
CA ARG A 318 20.79 4.63 23.37
C ARG A 318 19.72 5.26 24.27
N PRO A 319 19.65 4.88 25.58
CA PRO A 319 18.76 5.58 26.50
C PRO A 319 19.19 7.06 26.61
N ALA A 320 18.20 7.96 26.65
CA ALA A 320 18.44 9.39 26.91
C ALA A 320 19.30 9.50 28.18
N ALA A 321 20.46 10.14 28.07
CA ALA A 321 21.31 10.40 29.22
C ALA A 321 20.50 11.14 30.31
N PRO A 322 20.56 10.72 31.60
CA PRO A 322 19.83 11.42 32.65
C PRO A 322 20.35 12.85 32.70
N GLY A 323 19.44 13.80 32.48
CA GLY A 323 19.76 15.22 32.55
C GLY A 323 20.33 15.53 33.91
N HIS A 324 21.55 16.06 33.96
CA HIS A 324 22.10 16.70 35.15
C HIS A 324 21.18 17.87 35.54
N ARG A 325 20.57 17.73 36.69
CA ARG A 325 19.93 18.83 37.42
C ARG A 325 21.01 19.63 38.16
#